data_54aeedd8cfa3eee8a92b1775439b81be
#
_entry.id   54aeedd8cfa3eee8a92b1775439b81be
#
_cell.length_a   1.000
_cell.length_b   1.000
_cell.length_c   1.000
_cell.angle_alpha   90.00
_cell.angle_beta   90.00
_cell.angle_gamma   90.00
#
_symmetry.space_group_name_H-M   'P 1'
#
loop_
_entity.id
_entity.type
_entity.pdbx_description
1 polymer ?
#
loop_
_entity_poly.entity_id
_entity_poly.type
_entity_poly.pdbx_seq_one_letter_code
_entity_poly.pdbx_strand_id
1 'polypeptide(L)'
;MKKLRNFCIIAHIDHGKSTLADRLLQETGTISDRDLKEQTLDDMDIERERGITIKSHAIQMDYEHEGEQYTLNLIDTPGHVDFSYEVSRSIAACEGALLIVDAAQGIEAQTISNLYLALEHDLEIIPILNKMDLPGAMPGEVSDQIIDLLGCDPDDIIPASGKTGLGIQDILNAVISRIPAPVGDVEAPLQAMIFDSVFNSFRGIIAYFRVLNGTLKKGDKVKFINTGKEYFADEIGILRLDMEPRTEISAGDVGYIISGIKEAKEVKVGDTLTTVANACADVVKGFEEVKPMVFAGIFPVDTEDYEELRDAMSKLQLNDASLTFEPESSAALGFGFRCGFLGMLHMEIIQERLEREFDMTVITTVPNVSYIAHTAKESDIIVNNPSDLPEISKLTAVEEPFIAAQIITKADFVGSVMSLCILKRGMLKNQVYLTSDRVELQFEIPLAEIVFDFYDKLKSISKGYASFDYQPIDYRVSNLVKLDILLNGDNVDALSALIHKDNSHTFGKKICEKLRELIPRQQFDIAIQAAIGAKIVARETVKAVRKDVTAKCYGGDISRKRKLLEKQKKGKKRMRQVGNVEIPQSAFMAVLKLD
;
A
#
# COMPACT_ATOMS: atom_id res chain seq x y z
N MET A 1 25.28 -1.18 25.66
CA MET A 1 25.41 -1.34 24.20
C MET A 1 26.01 -2.67 23.76
N LYS A 2 27.12 -3.17 24.29
CA LYS A 2 27.76 -4.43 23.79
C LYS A 2 26.84 -5.67 23.76
N LYS A 3 25.82 -5.72 24.59
CA LYS A 3 24.86 -6.83 24.70
C LYS A 3 23.49 -6.52 24.08
N LEU A 4 23.39 -5.46 23.29
CA LEU A 4 22.17 -5.05 22.59
C LEU A 4 22.30 -5.38 21.10
N ARG A 5 21.22 -5.86 20.49
CA ARG A 5 21.11 -6.12 19.04
C ARG A 5 19.79 -5.60 18.52
N ASN A 6 19.81 -4.76 17.50
CA ASN A 6 18.64 -4.30 16.80
C ASN A 6 18.62 -4.93 15.41
N PHE A 7 17.56 -5.62 15.09
CA PHE A 7 17.44 -6.31 13.81
C PHE A 7 16.00 -6.31 13.31
N CYS A 8 15.84 -6.42 12.01
CA CYS A 8 14.57 -6.55 11.35
C CYS A 8 14.46 -7.89 10.60
N ILE A 9 13.26 -8.22 10.18
CA ILE A 9 12.99 -9.38 9.33
C ILE A 9 12.55 -8.87 7.98
N ILE A 10 13.26 -9.23 6.93
CA ILE A 10 12.92 -8.95 5.53
C ILE A 10 12.58 -10.24 4.81
N ALA A 11 11.45 -10.24 4.12
CA ALA A 11 10.94 -11.42 3.44
C ALA A 11 9.99 -11.03 2.31
N HIS A 12 9.81 -11.92 1.35
CA HIS A 12 8.65 -11.85 0.46
C HIS A 12 7.37 -12.24 1.19
N ILE A 13 6.21 -11.83 0.64
CA ILE A 13 4.89 -12.23 1.13
C ILE A 13 4.82 -13.77 1.16
N ASP A 14 4.19 -14.32 2.19
CA ASP A 14 4.03 -15.78 2.41
C ASP A 14 5.32 -16.58 2.64
N HIS A 15 6.51 -15.97 2.75
CA HIS A 15 7.74 -16.69 3.13
C HIS A 15 7.82 -17.08 4.60
N GLY A 16 6.83 -16.69 5.41
CA GLY A 16 6.69 -17.10 6.81
C GLY A 16 7.33 -16.15 7.81
N LYS A 17 7.39 -14.87 7.51
CA LYS A 17 7.93 -13.80 8.35
C LYS A 17 7.28 -13.78 9.75
N SER A 18 5.96 -13.58 9.84
CA SER A 18 5.24 -13.48 11.11
C SER A 18 5.29 -14.79 11.91
N THR A 19 5.25 -15.95 11.24
CA THR A 19 5.41 -17.26 11.90
C THR A 19 6.81 -17.43 12.50
N LEU A 20 7.85 -16.95 11.83
CA LEU A 20 9.21 -16.99 12.37
C LEU A 20 9.35 -16.03 13.56
N ALA A 21 8.79 -14.83 13.46
CA ALA A 21 8.76 -13.85 14.55
C ALA A 21 8.11 -14.44 15.81
N ASP A 22 6.93 -15.08 15.67
CA ASP A 22 6.25 -15.77 16.78
C ASP A 22 7.16 -16.81 17.46
N ARG A 23 7.94 -17.56 16.68
CA ARG A 23 8.87 -18.56 17.23
C ARG A 23 10.06 -17.91 17.96
N LEU A 24 10.58 -16.80 17.47
CA LEU A 24 11.62 -16.05 18.19
C LEU A 24 11.10 -15.55 19.53
N LEU A 25 9.86 -15.04 19.58
CA LEU A 25 9.21 -14.58 20.81
C LEU A 25 8.98 -15.73 21.80
N GLN A 26 8.59 -16.90 21.30
CA GLN A 26 8.39 -18.10 22.12
C GLN A 26 9.72 -18.63 22.70
N GLU A 27 10.76 -18.76 21.87
CA GLU A 27 12.08 -19.31 22.28
C GLU A 27 12.77 -18.41 23.30
N THR A 28 12.61 -17.08 23.18
CA THR A 28 13.11 -16.12 24.15
C THR A 28 12.26 -16.02 25.42
N GLY A 29 11.15 -16.75 25.51
CA GLY A 29 10.23 -16.69 26.65
C GLY A 29 9.49 -15.35 26.78
N THR A 30 9.53 -14.51 25.76
CA THR A 30 8.81 -13.24 25.74
C THR A 30 7.32 -13.45 25.71
N ILE A 31 6.86 -14.55 25.06
CA ILE A 31 5.47 -15.02 25.08
C ILE A 31 5.42 -16.42 25.68
N SER A 32 4.44 -16.65 26.55
CA SER A 32 4.21 -17.98 27.08
C SER A 32 3.51 -18.86 26.05
N ASP A 33 3.72 -20.20 26.10
CA ASP A 33 3.04 -21.18 25.22
C ASP A 33 1.50 -21.10 25.29
N ARG A 34 0.95 -20.55 26.37
CA ARG A 34 -0.50 -20.40 26.56
C ARG A 34 -1.07 -19.17 25.89
N ASP A 35 -0.25 -18.12 25.77
CA ASP A 35 -0.66 -16.81 25.24
C ASP A 35 -0.27 -16.67 23.76
N LEU A 36 0.50 -17.63 23.22
CA LEU A 36 0.92 -17.65 21.83
C LEU A 36 -0.31 -17.79 20.93
N LYS A 37 -0.54 -16.78 20.11
CA LYS A 37 -1.52 -16.78 19.02
C LYS A 37 -0.76 -16.80 17.70
N GLU A 38 -1.39 -17.31 16.66
CA GLU A 38 -0.81 -17.17 15.32
C GLU A 38 -0.75 -15.68 14.95
N GLN A 39 0.41 -15.25 14.44
CA GLN A 39 0.68 -13.86 14.02
C GLN A 39 0.48 -12.86 15.20
N THR A 40 1.17 -13.10 16.29
CA THR A 40 1.03 -12.32 17.54
C THR A 40 1.40 -10.84 17.35
N LEU A 41 2.34 -10.53 16.44
CA LEU A 41 2.75 -9.16 16.14
C LEU A 41 1.79 -8.45 15.17
N ASP A 42 0.93 -9.16 14.47
CA ASP A 42 -0.06 -8.57 13.58
C ASP A 42 -1.30 -8.15 14.41
N ASP A 43 -1.36 -6.89 14.81
CA ASP A 43 -2.39 -6.37 15.73
C ASP A 43 -3.76 -6.21 15.07
N MET A 44 -3.79 -5.94 13.76
CA MET A 44 -5.04 -5.74 13.04
C MET A 44 -5.65 -7.06 12.55
N ASP A 45 -6.98 -7.18 12.64
CA ASP A 45 -7.68 -8.34 12.07
C ASP A 45 -7.45 -8.46 10.55
N ILE A 46 -7.31 -7.34 9.86
CA ILE A 46 -7.02 -7.28 8.42
C ILE A 46 -5.66 -7.90 8.10
N GLU A 47 -4.64 -7.67 8.93
CA GLU A 47 -3.30 -8.25 8.78
C GLU A 47 -3.38 -9.77 8.85
N ARG A 48 -4.08 -10.29 9.86
CA ARG A 48 -4.25 -11.75 10.08
C ARG A 48 -5.05 -12.41 8.97
N GLU A 49 -6.14 -11.79 8.53
CA GLU A 49 -6.99 -12.32 7.46
C GLU A 49 -6.28 -12.35 6.10
N ARG A 50 -5.49 -11.32 5.80
CA ARG A 50 -4.76 -11.20 4.53
C ARG A 50 -3.39 -11.87 4.56
N GLY A 51 -2.88 -12.25 5.75
CA GLY A 51 -1.55 -12.83 5.95
C GLY A 51 -0.41 -11.86 5.60
N ILE A 52 -0.63 -10.56 5.78
CA ILE A 52 0.36 -9.51 5.49
C ILE A 52 0.51 -8.59 6.69
N THR A 53 1.74 -8.22 7.01
CA THR A 53 2.01 -7.15 7.97
C THR A 53 1.84 -5.81 7.26
N ILE A 54 1.01 -4.94 7.82
CA ILE A 54 0.73 -3.59 7.31
C ILE A 54 1.58 -2.57 8.06
N LYS A 55 1.66 -2.71 9.39
CA LYS A 55 2.43 -1.81 10.27
C LYS A 55 3.67 -2.48 10.82
N SER A 56 4.72 -1.68 10.98
CA SER A 56 5.93 -2.14 11.67
C SER A 56 5.66 -2.26 13.17
N HIS A 57 6.11 -3.35 13.78
CA HIS A 57 6.05 -3.57 15.21
C HIS A 57 7.46 -3.74 15.76
N ALA A 58 7.78 -3.01 16.83
CA ALA A 58 9.03 -3.19 17.55
C ALA A 58 8.77 -3.93 18.86
N ILE A 59 9.57 -4.93 19.15
CA ILE A 59 9.47 -5.70 20.39
C ILE A 59 10.85 -6.03 20.95
N GLN A 60 11.01 -5.83 22.26
CA GLN A 60 12.22 -6.15 22.99
C GLN A 60 12.10 -7.51 23.63
N MET A 61 13.13 -8.34 23.41
CA MET A 61 13.28 -9.69 23.94
C MET A 61 14.58 -9.77 24.76
N ASP A 62 14.58 -10.57 25.80
CA ASP A 62 15.77 -10.93 26.55
C ASP A 62 16.17 -12.37 26.20
N TYR A 63 17.44 -12.62 25.94
CA TYR A 63 17.96 -13.93 25.59
C TYR A 63 19.29 -14.20 26.27
N GLU A 64 19.44 -15.39 26.86
CA GLU A 64 20.69 -15.84 27.49
C GLU A 64 21.52 -16.65 26.51
N HIS A 65 22.73 -16.19 26.24
CA HIS A 65 23.70 -16.88 25.39
C HIS A 65 25.05 -17.00 26.12
N GLU A 66 25.58 -18.22 26.24
CA GLU A 66 26.83 -18.51 26.93
C GLU A 66 26.93 -17.95 28.38
N GLY A 67 25.81 -17.92 29.09
CA GLY A 67 25.72 -17.37 30.45
C GLY A 67 25.69 -15.85 30.53
N GLU A 68 25.59 -15.16 29.42
CA GLU A 68 25.42 -13.71 29.34
C GLU A 68 24.02 -13.31 28.84
N GLN A 69 23.43 -12.30 29.48
CA GLN A 69 22.13 -11.77 29.06
C GLN A 69 22.31 -10.76 27.93
N TYR A 70 21.56 -10.97 26.84
CA TYR A 70 21.46 -10.07 25.70
C TYR A 70 20.05 -9.49 25.60
N THR A 71 19.95 -8.26 25.14
CA THR A 71 18.69 -7.60 24.81
C THR A 71 18.60 -7.52 23.29
N LEU A 72 17.53 -8.07 22.74
CA LEU A 72 17.28 -8.17 21.32
C LEU A 72 16.05 -7.31 20.98
N ASN A 73 16.19 -6.30 20.14
CA ASN A 73 15.09 -5.52 19.62
C ASN A 73 14.78 -6.01 18.21
N LEU A 74 13.65 -6.67 18.05
CA LEU A 74 13.10 -7.05 16.76
C LEU A 74 12.19 -5.93 16.26
N ILE A 75 12.42 -5.45 15.04
CA ILE A 75 11.53 -4.56 14.33
C ILE A 75 10.93 -5.35 13.17
N ASP A 76 9.66 -5.74 13.31
CA ASP A 76 8.94 -6.44 12.25
C ASP A 76 8.55 -5.46 11.14
N THR A 77 8.77 -5.83 9.88
CA THR A 77 8.58 -4.95 8.72
C THR A 77 7.47 -5.44 7.81
N PRO A 78 6.70 -4.55 7.17
CA PRO A 78 5.81 -4.95 6.08
C PRO A 78 6.56 -5.69 4.97
N GLY A 79 5.88 -6.61 4.27
CA GLY A 79 6.48 -7.37 3.16
C GLY A 79 6.02 -6.90 1.77
N HIS A 80 5.07 -5.96 1.67
CA HIS A 80 4.47 -5.57 0.39
C HIS A 80 5.09 -4.28 -0.17
N VAL A 81 5.18 -4.18 -1.50
CA VAL A 81 5.77 -3.03 -2.22
C VAL A 81 5.12 -1.70 -1.87
N ASP A 82 3.81 -1.66 -1.67
CA ASP A 82 3.09 -0.43 -1.28
C ASP A 82 3.61 0.16 0.04
N PHE A 83 4.22 -0.66 0.90
CA PHE A 83 4.77 -0.27 2.20
C PHE A 83 6.30 -0.19 2.22
N SER A 84 6.96 -0.12 1.06
CA SER A 84 8.42 -0.04 0.94
C SER A 84 9.03 1.12 1.75
N TYR A 85 8.30 2.20 1.90
CA TYR A 85 8.70 3.34 2.71
C TYR A 85 8.77 3.01 4.22
N GLU A 86 7.80 2.26 4.75
CA GLU A 86 7.81 1.80 6.15
C GLU A 86 8.91 0.78 6.37
N VAL A 87 9.16 -0.08 5.38
CA VAL A 87 10.28 -1.03 5.38
C VAL A 87 11.61 -0.28 5.48
N SER A 88 11.84 0.73 4.65
CA SER A 88 13.08 1.52 4.66
C SER A 88 13.36 2.17 6.03
N ARG A 89 12.33 2.67 6.71
CA ARG A 89 12.47 3.28 8.04
C ARG A 89 12.79 2.27 9.13
N SER A 90 12.13 1.14 9.09
CA SER A 90 12.38 0.04 10.03
C SER A 90 13.80 -0.51 9.86
N ILE A 91 14.25 -0.65 8.62
CA ILE A 91 15.62 -1.04 8.26
C ILE A 91 16.63 -0.01 8.81
N ALA A 92 16.39 1.29 8.63
CA ALA A 92 17.27 2.35 9.13
C ALA A 92 17.41 2.38 10.66
N ALA A 93 16.50 1.74 11.39
CA ALA A 93 16.57 1.61 12.84
C ALA A 93 17.37 0.37 13.32
N CYS A 94 17.93 -0.44 12.42
CA CYS A 94 18.58 -1.71 12.72
C CYS A 94 20.07 -1.72 12.36
N GLU A 95 20.81 -2.67 12.92
CA GLU A 95 22.18 -3.03 12.54
C GLU A 95 22.25 -4.32 11.73
N GLY A 96 21.17 -5.11 11.71
CA GLY A 96 21.14 -6.35 10.95
C GLY A 96 19.74 -6.70 10.46
N ALA A 97 19.67 -7.59 9.47
CA ALA A 97 18.44 -8.10 8.91
C ALA A 97 18.46 -9.60 8.74
N LEU A 98 17.38 -10.26 9.13
CA LEU A 98 17.12 -11.66 8.83
C LEU A 98 16.45 -11.75 7.46
N LEU A 99 17.16 -12.27 6.46
CA LEU A 99 16.64 -12.47 5.11
C LEU A 99 15.98 -13.84 5.01
N ILE A 100 14.65 -13.89 5.00
CA ILE A 100 13.92 -15.14 4.93
C ILE A 100 13.61 -15.49 3.48
N VAL A 101 14.02 -16.69 3.08
CA VAL A 101 13.73 -17.28 1.78
C VAL A 101 12.98 -18.59 1.99
N ASP A 102 11.86 -18.76 1.28
CA ASP A 102 11.08 -20.02 1.31
C ASP A 102 11.82 -21.11 0.53
N ALA A 103 12.10 -22.24 1.17
CA ALA A 103 12.82 -23.37 0.56
C ALA A 103 12.09 -24.01 -0.63
N ALA A 104 10.77 -23.76 -0.81
CA ALA A 104 9.99 -24.28 -1.92
C ALA A 104 9.79 -23.26 -3.05
N GLN A 105 9.80 -21.95 -2.73
CA GLN A 105 9.57 -20.88 -3.70
C GLN A 105 10.89 -20.24 -4.19
N GLY A 106 11.92 -20.17 -3.34
CA GLY A 106 13.19 -19.52 -3.62
C GLY A 106 13.12 -17.99 -3.59
N ILE A 107 14.06 -17.32 -4.26
CA ILE A 107 14.15 -15.87 -4.28
C ILE A 107 13.05 -15.27 -5.14
N GLU A 108 12.38 -14.24 -4.61
CA GLU A 108 11.29 -13.50 -5.26
C GLU A 108 11.66 -12.00 -5.37
N ALA A 109 10.91 -11.22 -6.17
CA ALA A 109 11.25 -9.81 -6.47
C ALA A 109 11.41 -8.95 -5.20
N GLN A 110 10.47 -9.06 -4.24
CA GLN A 110 10.54 -8.31 -2.98
C GLN A 110 11.72 -8.74 -2.10
N THR A 111 12.18 -9.99 -2.21
CA THR A 111 13.41 -10.44 -1.52
C THR A 111 14.60 -9.60 -1.96
N ILE A 112 14.72 -9.38 -3.27
CA ILE A 112 15.82 -8.62 -3.87
C ILE A 112 15.72 -7.14 -3.50
N SER A 113 14.54 -6.54 -3.65
CA SER A 113 14.33 -5.11 -3.37
C SER A 113 14.59 -4.78 -1.90
N ASN A 114 14.06 -5.60 -0.98
CA ASN A 114 14.28 -5.41 0.45
C ASN A 114 15.75 -5.66 0.85
N LEU A 115 16.41 -6.60 0.18
CA LEU A 115 17.85 -6.80 0.38
C LEU A 115 18.65 -5.57 -0.02
N TYR A 116 18.38 -4.97 -1.18
CA TYR A 116 19.09 -3.76 -1.61
C TYR A 116 18.86 -2.60 -0.64
N LEU A 117 17.64 -2.41 -0.13
CA LEU A 117 17.36 -1.42 0.92
C LEU A 117 18.19 -1.69 2.19
N ALA A 118 18.34 -2.96 2.60
CA ALA A 118 19.14 -3.30 3.76
C ALA A 118 20.65 -3.05 3.52
N LEU A 119 21.15 -3.33 2.32
CA LEU A 119 22.54 -3.06 1.93
C LEU A 119 22.85 -1.56 1.82
N GLU A 120 21.91 -0.73 1.35
CA GLU A 120 22.06 0.73 1.35
C GLU A 120 22.22 1.33 2.75
N HIS A 121 21.74 0.64 3.77
CA HIS A 121 21.89 1.00 5.18
C HIS A 121 23.04 0.26 5.88
N ASP A 122 23.90 -0.44 5.15
CA ASP A 122 25.05 -1.20 5.67
C ASP A 122 24.68 -2.25 6.73
N LEU A 123 23.48 -2.88 6.63
CA LEU A 123 23.04 -3.90 7.57
C LEU A 123 23.79 -5.23 7.36
N GLU A 124 24.11 -5.92 8.47
CA GLU A 124 24.55 -7.31 8.43
C GLU A 124 23.37 -8.21 8.04
N ILE A 125 23.54 -9.01 6.99
CA ILE A 125 22.49 -9.89 6.46
C ILE A 125 22.71 -11.33 6.95
N ILE A 126 21.70 -11.90 7.60
CA ILE A 126 21.68 -13.30 7.99
C ILE A 126 20.66 -14.03 7.11
N PRO A 127 21.12 -14.86 6.15
CA PRO A 127 20.21 -15.62 5.29
C PRO A 127 19.60 -16.80 6.03
N ILE A 128 18.29 -16.95 5.91
CA ILE A 128 17.49 -18.02 6.53
C ILE A 128 16.70 -18.74 5.44
N LEU A 129 16.93 -20.04 5.33
CA LEU A 129 16.18 -20.91 4.45
C LEU A 129 15.01 -21.52 5.23
N ASN A 130 13.84 -20.90 5.11
CA ASN A 130 12.64 -21.25 5.89
C ASN A 130 11.78 -22.30 5.20
N LYS A 131 10.83 -22.85 5.96
CA LYS A 131 9.88 -23.88 5.53
C LYS A 131 10.54 -25.21 5.10
N MET A 132 11.62 -25.58 5.75
CA MET A 132 12.32 -26.86 5.54
C MET A 132 11.44 -28.10 5.80
N ASP A 133 10.30 -27.93 6.48
CA ASP A 133 9.31 -28.97 6.74
C ASP A 133 8.40 -29.31 5.56
N LEU A 134 8.41 -28.50 4.50
CA LEU A 134 7.56 -28.72 3.33
C LEU A 134 8.08 -29.87 2.45
N PRO A 135 7.20 -30.76 1.95
CA PRO A 135 7.60 -31.83 1.03
C PRO A 135 8.19 -31.33 -0.30
N GLY A 136 7.87 -30.10 -0.67
CA GLY A 136 8.36 -29.45 -1.89
C GLY A 136 9.62 -28.60 -1.69
N ALA A 137 10.24 -28.65 -0.51
CA ALA A 137 11.46 -27.89 -0.25
C ALA A 137 12.61 -28.37 -1.15
N MET A 138 13.33 -27.41 -1.73
CA MET A 138 14.50 -27.62 -2.62
C MET A 138 15.73 -26.93 -2.02
N PRO A 139 16.22 -27.39 -0.84
CA PRO A 139 17.24 -26.65 -0.10
C PRO A 139 18.54 -26.42 -0.89
N GLY A 140 18.99 -27.38 -1.69
CA GLY A 140 20.19 -27.22 -2.52
C GLY A 140 20.04 -26.08 -3.54
N GLU A 141 18.98 -26.12 -4.35
CA GLU A 141 18.74 -25.12 -5.40
C GLU A 141 18.54 -23.71 -4.82
N VAL A 142 17.80 -23.62 -3.70
CA VAL A 142 17.51 -22.31 -3.10
C VAL A 142 18.74 -21.77 -2.36
N SER A 143 19.56 -22.63 -1.74
CA SER A 143 20.86 -22.22 -1.18
C SER A 143 21.78 -21.67 -2.26
N ASP A 144 21.86 -22.32 -3.42
CA ASP A 144 22.65 -21.83 -4.55
C ASP A 144 22.17 -20.43 -5.00
N GLN A 145 20.84 -20.20 -5.05
CA GLN A 145 20.29 -18.86 -5.37
C GLN A 145 20.69 -17.80 -4.33
N ILE A 146 20.68 -18.14 -3.03
CA ILE A 146 21.08 -17.24 -1.95
C ILE A 146 22.58 -16.92 -2.04
N ILE A 147 23.41 -17.93 -2.33
CA ILE A 147 24.87 -17.77 -2.50
C ILE A 147 25.16 -16.86 -3.70
N ASP A 148 24.48 -17.08 -4.82
CA ASP A 148 24.65 -16.25 -6.02
C ASP A 148 24.23 -14.80 -5.78
N LEU A 149 23.19 -14.57 -4.95
CA LEU A 149 22.69 -13.23 -4.63
C LEU A 149 23.56 -12.47 -3.62
N LEU A 150 24.01 -13.16 -2.56
CA LEU A 150 24.72 -12.53 -1.44
C LEU A 150 26.25 -12.67 -1.54
N GLY A 151 26.74 -13.66 -2.27
CA GLY A 151 28.16 -14.02 -2.25
C GLY A 151 28.62 -14.60 -0.92
N CYS A 152 27.72 -15.18 -0.11
CA CYS A 152 28.00 -15.76 1.19
C CYS A 152 28.50 -17.20 1.10
N ASP A 153 29.12 -17.71 2.18
CA ASP A 153 29.47 -19.13 2.26
C ASP A 153 28.20 -20.00 2.50
N PRO A 154 28.17 -21.26 2.00
CA PRO A 154 27.03 -22.16 2.23
C PRO A 154 26.70 -22.36 3.72
N ASP A 155 27.73 -22.35 4.59
CA ASP A 155 27.57 -22.53 6.03
C ASP A 155 26.95 -21.30 6.74
N ASP A 156 26.86 -20.17 6.06
CA ASP A 156 26.20 -18.98 6.58
C ASP A 156 24.69 -19.05 6.51
N ILE A 157 24.13 -19.93 5.67
CA ILE A 157 22.70 -20.08 5.46
C ILE A 157 22.12 -20.98 6.56
N ILE A 158 21.15 -20.45 7.32
CA ILE A 158 20.55 -21.16 8.43
C ILE A 158 19.27 -21.87 7.95
N PRO A 159 19.23 -23.22 7.93
CA PRO A 159 18.02 -23.95 7.63
C PRO A 159 17.03 -23.86 8.80
N ALA A 160 15.78 -23.46 8.52
CA ALA A 160 14.78 -23.21 9.54
C ALA A 160 13.38 -23.67 9.15
N SER A 161 12.51 -23.78 10.14
CA SER A 161 11.08 -23.89 9.96
C SER A 161 10.36 -23.16 11.10
N GLY A 162 9.77 -22.02 10.79
CA GLY A 162 8.92 -21.29 11.73
C GLY A 162 7.77 -22.15 12.26
N LYS A 163 7.25 -23.10 11.48
CA LYS A 163 6.18 -24.01 11.89
C LYS A 163 6.62 -25.03 12.92
N THR A 164 7.77 -25.66 12.75
CA THR A 164 8.23 -26.74 13.61
C THR A 164 9.20 -26.30 14.71
N GLY A 165 9.77 -25.09 14.62
CA GLY A 165 10.78 -24.57 15.53
C GLY A 165 12.21 -24.99 15.17
N LEU A 166 12.43 -25.66 14.02
CA LEU A 166 13.76 -26.03 13.54
C LEU A 166 14.60 -24.78 13.32
N GLY A 167 15.86 -24.78 13.79
CA GLY A 167 16.86 -23.75 13.52
C GLY A 167 16.66 -22.42 14.27
N ILE A 168 15.65 -22.29 15.14
CA ILE A 168 15.36 -21.03 15.85
C ILE A 168 16.49 -20.61 16.78
N GLN A 169 17.07 -21.53 17.53
CA GLN A 169 18.22 -21.25 18.40
C GLN A 169 19.44 -20.83 17.59
N ASP A 170 19.67 -21.46 16.43
CA ASP A 170 20.78 -21.11 15.54
C ASP A 170 20.63 -19.68 15.01
N ILE A 171 19.39 -19.27 14.69
CA ILE A 171 19.06 -17.89 14.30
C ILE A 171 19.38 -16.93 15.44
N LEU A 172 18.92 -17.18 16.67
CA LEU A 172 19.19 -16.32 17.83
C LEU A 172 20.70 -16.22 18.12
N ASN A 173 21.42 -17.33 18.02
CA ASN A 173 22.88 -17.36 18.18
C ASN A 173 23.59 -16.56 17.08
N ALA A 174 23.12 -16.65 15.84
CA ALA A 174 23.64 -15.87 14.72
C ALA A 174 23.37 -14.36 14.88
N VAL A 175 22.18 -13.99 15.36
CA VAL A 175 21.85 -12.58 15.69
C VAL A 175 22.86 -12.01 16.70
N ILE A 176 23.20 -12.75 17.74
CA ILE A 176 24.15 -12.31 18.77
C ILE A 176 25.57 -12.23 18.24
N SER A 177 26.01 -13.25 17.49
CA SER A 177 27.41 -13.39 17.05
C SER A 177 27.75 -12.54 15.83
N ARG A 178 26.80 -12.37 14.88
CA ARG A 178 27.05 -11.71 13.58
C ARG A 178 26.60 -10.25 13.56
N ILE A 179 25.42 -9.93 14.11
CA ILE A 179 24.94 -8.55 14.09
C ILE A 179 25.79 -7.71 15.05
N PRO A 180 26.35 -6.58 14.59
CA PRO A 180 27.14 -5.71 15.44
C PRO A 180 26.28 -5.05 16.52
N ALA A 181 26.88 -4.73 17.65
CA ALA A 181 26.23 -3.91 18.66
C ALA A 181 26.02 -2.48 18.13
N PRO A 182 24.94 -1.79 18.51
CA PRO A 182 24.72 -0.41 18.11
C PRO A 182 25.87 0.49 18.56
N VAL A 183 26.23 1.44 17.69
CA VAL A 183 27.28 2.42 17.96
C VAL A 183 26.62 3.72 18.37
N GLY A 184 27.08 4.36 19.46
CA GLY A 184 26.57 5.64 19.94
C GLY A 184 27.30 6.10 21.19
N ASP A 185 27.20 7.38 21.50
CA ASP A 185 27.76 7.99 22.70
C ASP A 185 26.65 8.41 23.66
N VAL A 186 26.62 7.80 24.86
CA VAL A 186 25.61 8.04 25.89
C VAL A 186 25.73 9.46 26.48
N GLU A 187 26.92 10.06 26.48
CA GLU A 187 27.21 11.40 27.03
C GLU A 187 26.97 12.52 25.99
N ALA A 188 26.77 12.17 24.70
CA ALA A 188 26.48 13.15 23.65
C ALA A 188 25.08 13.77 23.81
N PRO A 189 24.78 14.88 23.12
CA PRO A 189 23.41 15.39 23.00
C PRO A 189 22.46 14.32 22.48
N LEU A 190 21.23 14.30 23.00
CA LEU A 190 20.22 13.36 22.53
C LEU A 190 19.96 13.52 21.03
N GLN A 191 20.12 12.43 20.31
CA GLN A 191 19.74 12.29 18.91
C GLN A 191 19.00 10.98 18.75
N ALA A 192 17.69 11.04 18.56
CA ALA A 192 16.85 9.88 18.37
C ALA A 192 16.03 10.01 17.08
N MET A 193 15.87 8.92 16.35
CA MET A 193 15.10 8.84 15.11
C MET A 193 13.73 8.26 15.39
N ILE A 194 12.68 8.96 14.96
CA ILE A 194 11.31 8.44 15.00
C ILE A 194 11.10 7.57 13.77
N PHE A 195 10.84 6.28 13.97
CA PHE A 195 10.61 5.36 12.87
C PHE A 195 9.12 4.99 12.66
N ASP A 196 8.27 5.14 13.69
CA ASP A 196 6.82 4.94 13.57
C ASP A 196 6.05 5.73 14.64
N SER A 197 4.72 5.83 14.49
CA SER A 197 3.85 6.42 15.49
C SER A 197 2.44 5.82 15.46
N VAL A 198 1.81 5.75 16.64
CA VAL A 198 0.44 5.25 16.80
C VAL A 198 -0.37 6.26 17.60
N PHE A 199 -1.59 6.51 17.17
CA PHE A 199 -2.52 7.34 17.92
C PHE A 199 -3.34 6.51 18.91
N ASN A 200 -3.36 6.96 20.16
CA ASN A 200 -4.21 6.42 21.20
C ASN A 200 -5.19 7.51 21.67
N SER A 201 -6.48 7.22 21.69
CA SER A 201 -7.53 8.18 22.04
C SER A 201 -7.39 8.79 23.45
N PHE A 202 -6.73 8.09 24.36
CA PHE A 202 -6.52 8.53 25.74
C PHE A 202 -5.16 9.20 25.99
N ARG A 203 -4.12 8.73 25.29
CA ARG A 203 -2.72 9.14 25.51
C ARG A 203 -2.19 10.09 24.43
N GLY A 204 -2.94 10.31 23.35
CA GLY A 204 -2.47 11.04 22.18
C GLY A 204 -1.54 10.22 21.30
N ILE A 205 -0.61 10.86 20.61
CA ILE A 205 0.36 10.19 19.75
C ILE A 205 1.46 9.55 20.60
N ILE A 206 1.70 8.28 20.36
CA ILE A 206 2.80 7.49 20.89
C ILE A 206 3.82 7.37 19.76
N ALA A 207 4.97 8.02 19.89
CA ALA A 207 6.02 7.94 18.87
C ALA A 207 7.03 6.86 19.26
N TYR A 208 7.34 5.98 18.30
CA TYR A 208 8.38 4.95 18.44
C TYR A 208 9.69 5.50 17.89
N PHE A 209 10.74 5.36 18.68
CA PHE A 209 12.03 5.94 18.35
C PHE A 209 13.18 5.00 18.67
N ARG A 210 14.30 5.22 17.97
CA ARG A 210 15.58 4.66 18.29
C ARG A 210 16.54 5.76 18.72
N VAL A 211 17.23 5.57 19.83
CA VAL A 211 18.29 6.49 20.29
C VAL A 211 19.60 6.17 19.59
N LEU A 212 20.10 7.11 18.82
CA LEU A 212 21.42 7.01 18.18
C LEU A 212 22.51 7.50 19.13
N ASN A 213 22.32 8.65 19.76
CA ASN A 213 23.24 9.24 20.73
C ASN A 213 22.49 9.83 21.91
N GLY A 214 23.17 9.94 23.05
CA GLY A 214 22.64 10.57 24.24
C GLY A 214 21.73 9.68 25.07
N THR A 215 21.00 10.32 25.98
CA THR A 215 20.03 9.67 26.88
C THR A 215 18.79 10.56 27.01
N LEU A 216 17.62 9.97 26.90
CA LEU A 216 16.32 10.60 27.15
C LEU A 216 15.82 10.19 28.53
N LYS A 217 15.40 11.17 29.35
CA LYS A 217 14.82 10.94 30.67
C LYS A 217 13.36 11.34 30.71
N LYS A 218 12.59 10.63 31.50
CA LYS A 218 11.20 11.01 31.78
C LYS A 218 11.16 12.44 32.35
N GLY A 219 10.29 13.28 31.77
CA GLY A 219 10.13 14.69 32.17
C GLY A 219 11.04 15.66 31.43
N ASP A 220 11.98 15.18 30.59
CA ASP A 220 12.80 16.06 29.76
C ASP A 220 11.91 16.85 28.78
N LYS A 221 12.30 18.10 28.54
CA LYS A 221 11.72 18.89 27.48
C LYS A 221 12.40 18.55 26.17
N VAL A 222 11.64 17.95 25.25
CA VAL A 222 12.12 17.48 23.96
C VAL A 222 11.67 18.39 22.83
N LYS A 223 12.40 18.36 21.73
CA LYS A 223 12.11 19.08 20.49
C LYS A 223 12.17 18.13 19.30
N PHE A 224 11.13 18.17 18.47
CA PHE A 224 11.09 17.55 17.15
C PHE A 224 11.70 18.55 16.16
N ILE A 225 12.82 18.20 15.54
CA ILE A 225 13.63 19.19 14.81
C ILE A 225 12.92 19.69 13.55
N ASN A 226 12.33 18.80 12.74
CA ASN A 226 11.68 19.17 11.49
C ASN A 226 10.40 19.98 11.70
N THR A 227 9.59 19.63 12.69
CA THR A 227 8.37 20.36 13.00
C THR A 227 8.62 21.59 13.89
N GLY A 228 9.78 21.67 14.54
CA GLY A 228 10.15 22.73 15.47
C GLY A 228 9.34 22.75 16.78
N LYS A 229 8.49 21.75 17.01
CA LYS A 229 7.60 21.65 18.17
C LYS A 229 8.32 21.12 19.39
N GLU A 230 7.94 21.62 20.57
CA GLU A 230 8.53 21.28 21.85
C GLU A 230 7.46 20.71 22.79
N TYR A 231 7.79 19.60 23.46
CA TYR A 231 6.90 18.92 24.39
C TYR A 231 7.67 18.40 25.61
N PHE A 232 6.97 17.93 26.62
CA PHE A 232 7.56 17.17 27.71
C PHE A 232 7.44 15.67 27.43
N ALA A 233 8.47 14.91 27.79
CA ALA A 233 8.45 13.47 27.77
C ALA A 233 7.68 12.95 28.99
N ASP A 234 6.34 12.98 28.94
CA ASP A 234 5.48 12.63 30.06
C ASP A 234 5.68 11.16 30.46
N GLU A 235 5.82 10.28 29.49
CA GLU A 235 6.16 8.89 29.66
C GLU A 235 7.11 8.45 28.56
N ILE A 236 8.13 7.66 28.94
CA ILE A 236 9.03 6.96 28.04
C ILE A 236 9.14 5.51 28.48
N GLY A 237 9.44 4.60 27.56
CA GLY A 237 9.56 3.19 27.90
C GLY A 237 10.01 2.34 26.72
N ILE A 238 10.04 1.05 26.96
CA ILE A 238 10.38 0.02 25.99
C ILE A 238 9.12 -0.71 25.52
N LEU A 239 9.21 -1.31 24.34
CA LEU A 239 8.13 -2.08 23.73
C LEU A 239 8.39 -3.56 23.97
N ARG A 240 7.57 -4.17 24.81
CA ARG A 240 7.40 -5.62 24.93
C ARG A 240 6.05 -6.01 24.37
N LEU A 241 5.43 -7.08 24.83
CA LEU A 241 4.01 -7.35 24.50
C LEU A 241 3.12 -6.17 24.91
N ASP A 242 3.45 -5.58 26.07
CA ASP A 242 2.86 -4.32 26.55
C ASP A 242 3.93 -3.24 26.63
N MET A 243 3.53 -1.98 26.63
CA MET A 243 4.42 -0.85 26.87
C MET A 243 4.92 -0.85 28.34
N GLU A 244 6.23 -0.99 28.55
CA GLU A 244 6.85 -0.92 29.87
C GLU A 244 7.49 0.44 30.10
N PRO A 245 6.96 1.28 31.02
CA PRO A 245 7.55 2.56 31.34
C PRO A 245 8.96 2.43 31.93
N ARG A 246 9.83 3.37 31.53
CA ARG A 246 11.22 3.49 32.03
C ARG A 246 11.47 4.91 32.54
N THR A 247 12.49 5.08 33.37
CA THR A 247 12.95 6.39 33.82
C THR A 247 13.90 7.05 32.83
N GLU A 248 14.66 6.25 32.09
CA GLU A 248 15.61 6.69 31.07
C GLU A 248 15.76 5.63 29.95
N ILE A 249 16.11 6.12 28.76
CA ILE A 249 16.43 5.32 27.57
C ILE A 249 17.70 5.92 26.96
N SER A 250 18.67 5.07 26.66
CA SER A 250 20.02 5.50 26.25
C SER A 250 20.37 5.09 24.82
N ALA A 251 21.48 5.61 24.32
CA ALA A 251 21.99 5.31 22.99
C ALA A 251 22.01 3.80 22.68
N GLY A 252 21.49 3.43 21.52
CA GLY A 252 21.30 2.06 21.04
C GLY A 252 19.92 1.48 21.31
N ASP A 253 19.19 1.96 22.32
CA ASP A 253 17.87 1.43 22.69
C ASP A 253 16.77 1.85 21.69
N VAL A 254 15.76 0.98 21.56
CA VAL A 254 14.49 1.23 20.90
C VAL A 254 13.40 1.41 21.96
N GLY A 255 12.57 2.43 21.80
CA GLY A 255 11.55 2.72 22.79
C GLY A 255 10.42 3.58 22.26
N TYR A 256 9.55 4.00 23.18
CA TYR A 256 8.43 4.90 22.89
C TYR A 256 8.45 6.15 23.76
N ILE A 257 7.83 7.21 23.26
CA ILE A 257 7.56 8.46 23.99
C ILE A 257 6.10 8.85 23.87
N ILE A 258 5.52 9.27 24.98
CA ILE A 258 4.19 9.89 25.08
C ILE A 258 4.38 11.30 25.57
N SER A 259 3.86 12.27 24.82
CA SER A 259 4.03 13.72 25.09
C SER A 259 2.71 14.48 24.97
N GLY A 260 1.55 13.78 25.03
CA GLY A 260 0.24 14.39 24.95
C GLY A 260 -0.08 15.09 23.61
N ILE A 261 0.65 14.76 22.54
CA ILE A 261 0.47 15.34 21.20
C ILE A 261 -0.81 14.81 20.58
N LYS A 262 -1.63 15.69 20.00
CA LYS A 262 -2.95 15.35 19.45
C LYS A 262 -3.03 15.45 17.91
N GLU A 263 -2.09 16.14 17.28
CA GLU A 263 -2.09 16.36 15.85
C GLU A 263 -0.94 15.60 15.18
N ALA A 264 -1.26 14.73 14.20
CA ALA A 264 -0.26 13.94 13.47
C ALA A 264 0.80 14.81 12.76
N LYS A 265 0.43 16.02 12.35
CA LYS A 265 1.34 16.95 11.68
C LYS A 265 2.50 17.43 12.58
N GLU A 266 2.39 17.26 13.88
CA GLU A 266 3.39 17.70 14.86
C GLU A 266 4.46 16.64 15.16
N VAL A 267 4.18 15.37 14.80
CA VAL A 267 5.15 14.25 14.87
C VAL A 267 5.25 13.61 13.50
N LYS A 268 6.30 13.96 12.79
CA LYS A 268 6.58 13.30 11.50
C LYS A 268 7.45 12.09 11.74
N VAL A 269 7.07 10.96 11.18
CA VAL A 269 7.92 9.76 11.16
C VAL A 269 9.17 10.07 10.33
N GLY A 270 10.36 9.69 10.81
CA GLY A 270 11.67 10.09 10.27
C GLY A 270 12.20 11.42 10.85
N ASP A 271 11.43 12.11 11.72
CA ASP A 271 11.94 13.31 12.40
C ASP A 271 13.02 12.94 13.45
N THR A 272 13.84 13.90 13.75
CA THR A 272 14.87 13.79 14.79
C THR A 272 14.34 14.39 16.10
N LEU A 273 14.35 13.56 17.14
CA LEU A 273 14.02 13.96 18.51
C LEU A 273 15.30 14.34 19.26
N THR A 274 15.31 15.50 19.89
CA THR A 274 16.42 15.98 20.75
C THR A 274 15.88 16.63 22.02
N THR A 275 16.76 16.90 23.01
CA THR A 275 16.36 17.67 24.19
C THR A 275 16.55 19.17 23.94
N VAL A 276 15.65 19.98 24.51
CA VAL A 276 15.76 21.46 24.40
C VAL A 276 16.98 21.99 25.15
N ALA A 277 17.33 21.36 26.29
CA ALA A 277 18.45 21.78 27.13
C ALA A 277 19.83 21.55 26.48
N ASN A 278 19.96 20.49 25.70
CA ASN A 278 21.20 20.13 24.99
C ASN A 278 20.85 19.55 23.61
N ALA A 279 20.49 20.44 22.68
CA ALA A 279 20.04 20.03 21.35
C ALA A 279 21.22 19.52 20.50
N CYS A 280 21.01 18.42 19.77
CA CYS A 280 21.96 17.95 18.77
C CYS A 280 22.04 18.93 17.58
N ALA A 281 23.21 19.04 16.98
CA ALA A 281 23.45 19.92 15.84
C ALA A 281 23.01 19.30 14.52
N ASP A 282 23.10 17.97 14.43
CA ASP A 282 22.85 17.23 13.19
C ASP A 282 21.50 16.52 13.23
N VAL A 283 20.77 16.64 12.14
CA VAL A 283 19.53 15.89 11.89
C VAL A 283 19.88 14.50 11.37
N VAL A 284 19.14 13.49 11.77
CA VAL A 284 19.31 12.14 11.21
C VAL A 284 19.02 12.18 9.72
N LYS A 285 19.98 11.73 8.91
CA LYS A 285 19.87 11.69 7.44
C LYS A 285 18.95 10.54 7.02
N GLY A 286 18.33 10.71 5.85
CA GLY A 286 17.52 9.65 5.21
C GLY A 286 16.01 9.83 5.35
N PHE A 287 15.56 10.98 5.84
CA PHE A 287 14.13 11.28 5.84
C PHE A 287 13.71 11.89 4.50
N GLU A 288 12.88 11.14 3.77
CA GLU A 288 12.13 11.66 2.62
C GLU A 288 10.64 11.71 2.94
N GLU A 289 9.99 12.76 2.48
CA GLU A 289 8.53 12.87 2.63
C GLU A 289 7.85 11.93 1.64
N VAL A 290 6.97 11.06 2.14
CA VAL A 290 6.24 10.10 1.31
C VAL A 290 5.32 10.84 0.36
N LYS A 291 5.46 10.58 -0.93
CA LYS A 291 4.57 11.12 -1.95
C LYS A 291 3.56 10.05 -2.34
N PRO A 292 2.25 10.34 -2.25
CA PRO A 292 1.23 9.45 -2.76
C PRO A 292 1.41 9.20 -4.25
N MET A 293 1.20 7.96 -4.68
CA MET A 293 1.29 7.56 -6.09
C MET A 293 -0.07 7.32 -6.74
N VAL A 294 -1.06 6.94 -5.94
CA VAL A 294 -2.42 6.64 -6.39
C VAL A 294 -3.39 7.59 -5.71
N PHE A 295 -4.31 8.16 -6.47
CA PHE A 295 -5.31 9.11 -5.98
C PHE A 295 -6.71 8.62 -6.30
N ALA A 296 -7.60 8.64 -5.31
CA ALA A 296 -9.01 8.35 -5.49
C ALA A 296 -9.88 9.26 -4.60
N GLY A 297 -11.10 9.54 -5.05
CA GLY A 297 -12.09 10.20 -4.22
C GLY A 297 -12.76 9.17 -3.31
N ILE A 298 -12.92 9.49 -2.04
CA ILE A 298 -13.72 8.72 -1.07
C ILE A 298 -14.94 9.55 -0.67
N PHE A 299 -16.13 9.00 -0.89
CA PHE A 299 -17.40 9.66 -0.64
C PHE A 299 -18.26 8.79 0.27
N PRO A 300 -19.01 9.36 1.23
CA PRO A 300 -19.96 8.60 2.01
C PRO A 300 -21.13 8.17 1.13
N VAL A 301 -21.75 7.04 1.45
CA VAL A 301 -22.97 6.58 0.74
C VAL A 301 -24.13 7.53 1.02
N ASP A 302 -24.27 7.98 2.26
CA ASP A 302 -25.22 9.02 2.63
C ASP A 302 -24.48 10.36 2.79
N THR A 303 -24.97 11.39 2.14
CA THR A 303 -24.35 12.73 2.16
C THR A 303 -24.38 13.38 3.54
N GLU A 304 -25.24 12.93 4.45
CA GLU A 304 -25.33 13.40 5.83
C GLU A 304 -24.11 12.94 6.65
N ASP A 305 -23.46 11.84 6.27
CA ASP A 305 -22.30 11.24 6.98
C ASP A 305 -20.97 11.92 6.64
N TYR A 306 -20.95 13.03 5.90
CA TYR A 306 -19.71 13.71 5.50
C TYR A 306 -18.82 14.13 6.68
N GLU A 307 -19.43 14.66 7.75
CA GLU A 307 -18.67 15.07 8.95
C GLU A 307 -18.09 13.87 9.71
N GLU A 308 -18.83 12.75 9.76
CA GLU A 308 -18.35 11.50 10.36
C GLU A 308 -17.20 10.91 9.55
N LEU A 309 -17.31 10.96 8.21
CA LEU A 309 -16.22 10.55 7.33
C LEU A 309 -14.97 11.41 7.53
N ARG A 310 -15.12 12.72 7.68
CA ARG A 310 -14.00 13.63 7.96
C ARG A 310 -13.27 13.25 9.25
N ASP A 311 -14.04 12.97 10.31
CA ASP A 311 -13.49 12.59 11.60
C ASP A 311 -12.80 11.22 11.55
N ALA A 312 -13.37 10.25 10.82
CA ALA A 312 -12.77 8.94 10.58
C ALA A 312 -11.46 9.06 9.79
N MET A 313 -11.46 9.82 8.68
CA MET A 313 -10.25 10.07 7.89
C MET A 313 -9.15 10.75 8.70
N SER A 314 -9.52 11.71 9.54
CA SER A 314 -8.56 12.37 10.43
C SER A 314 -7.93 11.41 11.44
N LYS A 315 -8.73 10.49 12.02
CA LYS A 315 -8.22 9.45 12.93
C LYS A 315 -7.34 8.42 12.21
N LEU A 316 -7.71 8.02 11.00
CA LEU A 316 -6.87 7.13 10.18
C LEU A 316 -5.52 7.78 9.87
N GLN A 317 -5.51 9.06 9.48
CA GLN A 317 -4.27 9.81 9.20
C GLN A 317 -3.35 9.92 10.42
N LEU A 318 -3.90 9.92 11.64
CA LEU A 318 -3.09 9.89 12.87
C LEU A 318 -2.30 8.59 13.01
N ASN A 319 -2.86 7.49 12.50
CA ASN A 319 -2.25 6.16 12.52
C ASN A 319 -1.49 5.81 11.25
N ASP A 320 -1.66 6.60 10.19
CA ASP A 320 -1.08 6.35 8.88
C ASP A 320 -0.62 7.67 8.26
N ALA A 321 0.64 7.99 8.47
CA ALA A 321 1.24 9.25 8.03
C ALA A 321 1.34 9.37 6.48
N SER A 322 1.19 8.26 5.76
CA SER A 322 1.23 8.21 4.30
C SER A 322 -0.11 8.60 3.65
N LEU A 323 -1.22 8.49 4.41
CA LEU A 323 -2.53 8.89 3.94
C LEU A 323 -2.65 10.41 3.88
N THR A 324 -2.90 10.93 2.69
CA THR A 324 -3.24 12.34 2.49
C THR A 324 -4.68 12.49 2.02
N PHE A 325 -5.39 13.49 2.50
CA PHE A 325 -6.74 13.77 2.03
C PHE A 325 -7.07 15.25 2.03
N GLU A 326 -7.86 15.68 1.06
CA GLU A 326 -8.35 17.04 0.87
C GLU A 326 -9.84 17.02 0.54
N PRO A 327 -10.62 18.03 0.96
CA PRO A 327 -12.04 18.10 0.59
C PRO A 327 -12.23 18.10 -0.92
N GLU A 328 -13.17 17.28 -1.39
CA GLU A 328 -13.56 17.18 -2.80
C GLU A 328 -15.08 17.25 -2.93
N SER A 329 -15.57 17.75 -4.05
CA SER A 329 -16.99 17.72 -4.39
C SER A 329 -17.20 17.10 -5.75
N SER A 330 -18.14 16.16 -5.84
CA SER A 330 -18.59 15.53 -7.07
C SER A 330 -20.02 15.90 -7.38
N ALA A 331 -20.30 16.22 -8.64
CA ALA A 331 -21.68 16.49 -9.07
C ALA A 331 -22.59 15.27 -8.91
N ALA A 332 -22.03 14.06 -8.96
CA ALA A 332 -22.76 12.80 -8.84
C ALA A 332 -22.86 12.29 -7.39
N LEU A 333 -21.82 12.50 -6.57
CA LEU A 333 -21.68 11.88 -5.23
C LEU A 333 -21.78 12.87 -4.06
N GLY A 334 -21.79 14.18 -4.33
CA GLY A 334 -21.85 15.22 -3.30
C GLY A 334 -20.47 15.54 -2.73
N PHE A 335 -20.39 15.74 -1.41
CA PHE A 335 -19.14 16.08 -0.71
C PHE A 335 -18.41 14.83 -0.24
N GLY A 336 -17.09 14.82 -0.39
CA GLY A 336 -16.19 13.75 0.01
C GLY A 336 -14.75 14.25 0.13
N PHE A 337 -13.80 13.34 -0.03
CA PHE A 337 -12.39 13.65 0.07
C PHE A 337 -11.61 13.07 -1.10
N ARG A 338 -10.70 13.86 -1.66
CA ARG A 338 -9.64 13.38 -2.55
C ARG A 338 -8.51 12.84 -1.71
N CYS A 339 -8.24 11.55 -1.82
CA CYS A 339 -7.25 10.85 -1.02
C CYS A 339 -6.05 10.45 -1.88
N GLY A 340 -4.87 10.54 -1.30
CA GLY A 340 -3.65 10.02 -1.86
C GLY A 340 -3.16 8.81 -1.10
N PHE A 341 -2.76 7.76 -1.82
CA PHE A 341 -2.37 6.45 -1.32
C PHE A 341 -1.00 6.06 -1.87
N LEU A 342 -0.29 5.17 -1.17
CA LEU A 342 0.98 4.61 -1.63
C LEU A 342 0.78 3.69 -2.85
N GLY A 343 -0.31 2.93 -2.87
CA GLY A 343 -0.66 2.01 -3.93
C GLY A 343 -2.09 1.50 -3.80
N MET A 344 -2.45 0.49 -4.58
CA MET A 344 -3.80 -0.07 -4.58
C MET A 344 -4.13 -0.83 -3.31
N LEU A 345 -3.20 -1.63 -2.79
CA LEU A 345 -3.41 -2.35 -1.54
C LEU A 345 -3.62 -1.40 -0.37
N HIS A 346 -2.84 -0.31 -0.33
CA HIS A 346 -3.03 0.73 0.68
C HIS A 346 -4.45 1.34 0.60
N MET A 347 -4.94 1.65 -0.60
CA MET A 347 -6.30 2.17 -0.80
C MET A 347 -7.37 1.18 -0.30
N GLU A 348 -7.23 -0.12 -0.64
CA GLU A 348 -8.16 -1.16 -0.19
C GLU A 348 -8.16 -1.31 1.33
N ILE A 349 -6.99 -1.26 1.97
CA ILE A 349 -6.86 -1.32 3.43
C ILE A 349 -7.55 -0.14 4.09
N ILE A 350 -7.33 1.08 3.60
CA ILE A 350 -8.00 2.28 4.15
C ILE A 350 -9.52 2.16 4.01
N GLN A 351 -10.02 1.69 2.86
CA GLN A 351 -11.45 1.47 2.67
C GLN A 351 -12.01 0.43 3.64
N GLU A 352 -11.32 -0.69 3.82
CA GLU A 352 -11.73 -1.75 4.74
C GLU A 352 -11.67 -1.31 6.21
N ARG A 353 -10.70 -0.49 6.57
CA ARG A 353 -10.59 0.12 7.90
C ARG A 353 -11.73 1.11 8.18
N LEU A 354 -12.14 1.93 7.20
CA LEU A 354 -13.32 2.80 7.32
C LEU A 354 -14.57 1.99 7.60
N GLU A 355 -14.75 0.85 6.93
CA GLU A 355 -15.90 -0.02 7.14
C GLU A 355 -15.86 -0.72 8.50
N ARG A 356 -14.71 -1.30 8.91
CA ARG A 356 -14.61 -2.12 10.12
C ARG A 356 -14.42 -1.32 11.42
N GLU A 357 -13.58 -0.28 11.40
CA GLU A 357 -13.23 0.50 12.59
C GLU A 357 -14.23 1.63 12.86
N PHE A 358 -14.87 2.15 11.80
CA PHE A 358 -15.75 3.32 11.90
C PHE A 358 -17.19 3.06 11.46
N ASP A 359 -17.53 1.82 11.04
CA ASP A 359 -18.86 1.42 10.53
C ASP A 359 -19.32 2.31 9.35
N MET A 360 -18.37 2.76 8.53
CA MET A 360 -18.60 3.68 7.42
C MET A 360 -18.49 2.98 6.08
N THR A 361 -19.62 2.86 5.37
CA THR A 361 -19.61 2.40 3.98
C THR A 361 -19.33 3.57 3.06
N VAL A 362 -18.30 3.45 2.22
CA VAL A 362 -17.84 4.52 1.33
C VAL A 362 -17.89 4.12 -0.14
N ILE A 363 -18.00 5.12 -1.01
CA ILE A 363 -17.86 4.97 -2.46
C ILE A 363 -16.50 5.51 -2.86
N THR A 364 -15.69 4.64 -3.50
CA THR A 364 -14.39 5.03 -4.02
C THR A 364 -14.50 5.29 -5.52
N THR A 365 -13.97 6.42 -5.98
CA THR A 365 -13.91 6.75 -7.41
C THR A 365 -12.82 5.94 -8.11
N VAL A 366 -12.78 6.00 -9.44
CA VAL A 366 -11.74 5.36 -10.24
C VAL A 366 -10.37 5.88 -9.81
N PRO A 367 -9.42 5.00 -9.38
CA PRO A 367 -8.08 5.43 -9.01
C PRO A 367 -7.35 6.05 -10.19
N ASN A 368 -6.57 7.08 -9.92
CA ASN A 368 -5.73 7.75 -10.89
C ASN A 368 -4.34 7.95 -10.32
N VAL A 369 -3.37 8.14 -11.20
CA VAL A 369 -2.02 8.57 -10.82
C VAL A 369 -1.93 10.10 -10.92
N SER A 370 -0.84 10.67 -10.42
CA SER A 370 -0.54 12.10 -10.59
C SER A 370 0.02 12.35 -11.99
N TYR A 371 -0.54 13.30 -12.72
CA TYR A 371 -0.06 13.72 -14.04
C TYR A 371 0.47 15.15 -13.98
N ILE A 372 1.35 15.51 -14.92
CA ILE A 372 1.82 16.89 -15.10
C ILE A 372 1.29 17.41 -16.43
N ALA A 373 0.44 18.43 -16.37
CA ALA A 373 -0.12 19.08 -17.55
C ALA A 373 0.63 20.36 -17.86
N HIS A 374 1.24 20.45 -19.04
CA HIS A 374 1.94 21.62 -19.54
C HIS A 374 0.99 22.50 -20.32
N THR A 375 0.95 23.78 -20.02
CA THR A 375 0.12 24.78 -20.71
C THR A 375 0.97 25.88 -21.35
N ALA A 376 0.45 26.49 -22.40
CA ALA A 376 1.20 27.52 -23.13
C ALA A 376 1.38 28.84 -22.35
N LYS A 377 0.61 29.11 -21.30
CA LYS A 377 0.52 30.40 -20.60
C LYS A 377 0.77 30.36 -19.11
N GLU A 378 0.70 29.19 -18.48
CA GLU A 378 0.77 29.01 -17.03
C GLU A 378 1.91 28.04 -16.68
N SER A 379 2.32 28.03 -15.42
CA SER A 379 3.22 27.03 -14.87
C SER A 379 2.58 25.63 -15.00
N ASP A 380 3.41 24.58 -14.95
CA ASP A 380 3.00 23.20 -14.97
C ASP A 380 1.94 22.93 -13.87
N ILE A 381 0.88 22.24 -14.25
CA ILE A 381 -0.26 21.92 -13.38
C ILE A 381 -0.18 20.44 -13.01
N ILE A 382 -0.16 20.15 -11.70
CA ILE A 382 -0.28 18.79 -11.20
C ILE A 382 -1.76 18.39 -11.23
N VAL A 383 -2.07 17.31 -11.93
CA VAL A 383 -3.45 16.79 -12.12
C VAL A 383 -3.60 15.47 -11.40
N ASN A 384 -4.21 15.50 -10.23
CA ASN A 384 -4.54 14.31 -9.43
C ASN A 384 -5.98 13.83 -9.66
N ASN A 385 -6.84 14.69 -10.21
CA ASN A 385 -8.21 14.37 -10.58
C ASN A 385 -8.40 14.61 -12.08
N PRO A 386 -8.98 13.66 -12.84
CA PRO A 386 -9.29 13.87 -14.26
C PRO A 386 -10.13 15.12 -14.56
N SER A 387 -10.93 15.57 -13.59
CA SER A 387 -11.75 16.78 -13.74
C SER A 387 -10.93 18.08 -13.76
N ASP A 388 -9.72 18.06 -13.19
CA ASP A 388 -8.83 19.23 -13.13
C ASP A 388 -7.98 19.38 -14.38
N LEU A 389 -8.06 18.43 -15.32
CA LEU A 389 -7.32 18.51 -16.58
C LEU A 389 -7.80 19.74 -17.37
N PRO A 390 -6.92 20.67 -17.74
CA PRO A 390 -7.26 21.80 -18.59
C PRO A 390 -7.85 21.38 -19.93
N GLU A 391 -8.62 22.25 -20.55
CA GLU A 391 -9.14 22.02 -21.91
C GLU A 391 -8.01 21.68 -22.90
N ILE A 392 -8.26 20.70 -23.76
CA ILE A 392 -7.27 20.20 -24.76
C ILE A 392 -6.67 21.35 -25.58
N SER A 393 -7.43 22.41 -25.84
CA SER A 393 -6.98 23.60 -26.58
C SER A 393 -5.87 24.41 -25.87
N LYS A 394 -5.74 24.26 -24.55
CA LYS A 394 -4.75 24.95 -23.71
C LYS A 394 -3.54 24.10 -23.39
N LEU A 395 -3.64 22.79 -23.61
CA LEU A 395 -2.58 21.81 -23.33
C LEU A 395 -1.54 21.79 -24.45
N THR A 396 -0.26 21.82 -24.05
CA THR A 396 0.88 21.57 -24.95
C THR A 396 1.36 20.13 -24.86
N ALA A 397 1.41 19.58 -23.65
CA ALA A 397 1.78 18.19 -23.38
C ALA A 397 1.19 17.74 -22.05
N VAL A 398 1.07 16.43 -21.86
CA VAL A 398 0.75 15.80 -20.57
C VAL A 398 1.79 14.71 -20.32
N GLU A 399 2.37 14.74 -19.12
CA GLU A 399 3.31 13.71 -18.67
C GLU A 399 2.64 12.76 -17.69
N GLU A 400 2.97 11.49 -17.81
CA GLU A 400 2.57 10.43 -16.88
C GLU A 400 3.78 9.83 -16.15
N PRO A 401 3.61 9.37 -14.90
CA PRO A 401 4.68 8.73 -14.14
C PRO A 401 4.99 7.34 -14.70
N PHE A 402 6.28 7.03 -14.81
CA PHE A 402 6.80 5.72 -15.17
C PHE A 402 7.43 5.04 -13.96
N ILE A 403 7.45 3.73 -13.99
CA ILE A 403 8.09 2.86 -13.01
C ILE A 403 9.12 1.96 -13.66
N ALA A 404 10.18 1.66 -12.92
CA ALA A 404 11.04 0.51 -13.18
C ALA A 404 10.43 -0.71 -12.49
N ALA A 405 9.93 -1.63 -13.28
CA ALA A 405 9.26 -2.85 -12.85
C ALA A 405 10.22 -4.03 -12.92
N GLN A 406 10.32 -4.80 -11.85
CA GLN A 406 11.09 -6.03 -11.75
C GLN A 406 10.12 -7.21 -11.58
N ILE A 407 10.20 -8.18 -12.48
CA ILE A 407 9.34 -9.35 -12.48
C ILE A 407 10.21 -10.60 -12.49
N ILE A 408 10.10 -11.43 -11.45
CA ILE A 408 10.76 -12.74 -11.43
C ILE A 408 9.72 -13.81 -11.70
N THR A 409 10.00 -14.68 -12.65
CA THR A 409 9.08 -15.74 -13.05
C THR A 409 9.83 -16.99 -13.53
N LYS A 410 9.13 -18.12 -13.66
CA LYS A 410 9.71 -19.31 -14.32
C LYS A 410 9.86 -19.11 -15.81
N ALA A 411 10.89 -19.75 -16.39
CA ALA A 411 11.22 -19.67 -17.81
C ALA A 411 10.02 -19.96 -18.73
N ASP A 412 9.15 -20.91 -18.34
CA ASP A 412 7.94 -21.28 -19.10
C ASP A 412 6.93 -20.13 -19.27
N PHE A 413 6.91 -19.17 -18.35
CA PHE A 413 5.94 -18.08 -18.35
C PHE A 413 6.49 -16.77 -18.92
N VAL A 414 7.78 -16.70 -19.26
CA VAL A 414 8.44 -15.48 -19.78
C VAL A 414 7.66 -14.88 -20.94
N GLY A 415 7.28 -15.70 -21.94
CA GLY A 415 6.55 -15.23 -23.12
C GLY A 415 5.18 -14.61 -22.77
N SER A 416 4.44 -15.22 -21.84
CA SER A 416 3.14 -14.71 -21.40
C SER A 416 3.28 -13.40 -20.60
N VAL A 417 4.27 -13.33 -19.71
CA VAL A 417 4.58 -12.14 -18.92
C VAL A 417 5.03 -10.99 -19.82
N MET A 418 5.95 -11.24 -20.75
CA MET A 418 6.37 -10.24 -21.74
C MET A 418 5.20 -9.69 -22.54
N SER A 419 4.29 -10.57 -23.00
CA SER A 419 3.10 -10.18 -23.75
C SER A 419 2.18 -9.28 -22.92
N LEU A 420 1.98 -9.58 -21.63
CA LEU A 420 1.22 -8.74 -20.71
C LEU A 420 1.88 -7.37 -20.53
N CYS A 421 3.19 -7.31 -20.28
CA CYS A 421 3.91 -6.05 -20.09
C CYS A 421 3.86 -5.17 -21.35
N ILE A 422 4.03 -5.76 -22.54
CA ILE A 422 3.93 -5.03 -23.82
C ILE A 422 2.50 -4.49 -24.02
N LEU A 423 1.47 -5.29 -23.71
CA LEU A 423 0.07 -4.84 -23.78
C LEU A 423 -0.18 -3.64 -22.84
N LYS A 424 0.52 -3.56 -21.72
CA LYS A 424 0.51 -2.48 -20.75
C LYS A 424 1.53 -1.36 -21.07
N ARG A 425 1.92 -1.21 -22.32
CA ARG A 425 2.87 -0.21 -22.84
C ARG A 425 4.26 -0.29 -22.21
N GLY A 426 4.61 -1.44 -21.63
CA GLY A 426 5.92 -1.67 -21.01
C GLY A 426 7.02 -1.81 -22.05
N MET A 427 8.19 -1.27 -21.71
CA MET A 427 9.43 -1.36 -22.48
C MET A 427 10.41 -2.27 -21.77
N LEU A 428 10.76 -3.41 -22.36
CA LEU A 428 11.78 -4.31 -21.82
C LEU A 428 13.14 -3.61 -21.82
N LYS A 429 13.80 -3.59 -20.66
CA LYS A 429 15.17 -3.06 -20.50
C LYS A 429 16.20 -4.16 -20.42
N ASN A 430 15.90 -5.18 -19.62
CA ASN A 430 16.84 -6.26 -19.39
C ASN A 430 16.10 -7.57 -19.12
N GLN A 431 16.78 -8.69 -19.39
CA GLN A 431 16.33 -10.03 -19.05
C GLN A 431 17.54 -10.81 -18.54
N VAL A 432 17.46 -11.29 -17.31
CA VAL A 432 18.53 -12.03 -16.64
C VAL A 432 18.02 -13.39 -16.22
N TYR A 433 18.76 -14.44 -16.53
CA TYR A 433 18.48 -15.78 -16.01
C TYR A 433 19.18 -15.91 -14.66
N LEU A 434 18.38 -15.91 -13.58
CA LEU A 434 18.87 -16.12 -12.22
C LEU A 434 19.29 -17.58 -12.01
N THR A 435 18.52 -18.49 -12.58
CA THR A 435 18.83 -19.94 -12.66
C THR A 435 18.37 -20.48 -14.00
N SER A 436 18.57 -21.78 -14.25
CA SER A 436 18.08 -22.44 -15.47
C SER A 436 16.55 -22.35 -15.63
N ASP A 437 15.78 -22.23 -14.55
CA ASP A 437 14.31 -22.22 -14.51
C ASP A 437 13.72 -20.84 -14.12
N ARG A 438 14.52 -19.91 -13.58
CA ARG A 438 14.05 -18.59 -13.13
C ARG A 438 14.66 -17.46 -13.92
N VAL A 439 13.81 -16.52 -14.31
CA VAL A 439 14.16 -15.36 -15.13
C VAL A 439 13.65 -14.08 -14.48
N GLU A 440 14.51 -13.12 -14.38
CA GLU A 440 14.18 -11.74 -14.04
C GLU A 440 13.96 -10.93 -15.33
N LEU A 441 12.85 -10.22 -15.38
CA LEU A 441 12.49 -9.31 -16.45
C LEU A 441 12.40 -7.88 -15.87
N GLN A 442 13.16 -6.97 -16.44
CA GLN A 442 13.16 -5.55 -16.06
C GLN A 442 12.46 -4.74 -17.14
N PHE A 443 11.37 -4.07 -16.75
CA PHE A 443 10.57 -3.25 -17.64
C PHE A 443 10.47 -1.82 -17.12
N GLU A 444 10.30 -0.86 -18.02
CA GLU A 444 9.75 0.46 -17.70
C GLU A 444 8.31 0.47 -18.18
N ILE A 445 7.38 0.74 -17.25
CA ILE A 445 5.92 0.70 -17.50
C ILE A 445 5.29 1.99 -16.97
N PRO A 446 4.31 2.57 -17.65
CA PRO A 446 3.53 3.67 -17.08
C PRO A 446 2.78 3.20 -15.82
N LEU A 447 2.88 3.94 -14.72
CA LEU A 447 2.26 3.59 -13.45
C LEU A 447 0.74 3.38 -13.59
N ALA A 448 0.06 4.21 -14.39
CA ALA A 448 -1.38 4.11 -14.63
C ALA A 448 -1.82 2.74 -15.21
N GLU A 449 -0.94 2.03 -15.90
CA GLU A 449 -1.27 0.73 -16.52
C GLU A 449 -1.21 -0.44 -15.52
N ILE A 450 -0.54 -0.25 -14.38
CA ILE A 450 -0.43 -1.30 -13.35
C ILE A 450 -1.46 -1.16 -12.24
N VAL A 451 -2.01 0.05 -12.05
CA VAL A 451 -2.91 0.38 -10.93
C VAL A 451 -4.17 -0.50 -10.90
N PHE A 452 -4.68 -0.97 -12.03
CA PHE A 452 -5.98 -1.66 -12.04
C PHE A 452 -5.86 -3.19 -11.88
N ASP A 453 -5.45 -3.89 -12.91
CA ASP A 453 -5.63 -5.34 -13.02
C ASP A 453 -4.32 -6.09 -13.29
N PHE A 454 -3.21 -5.37 -13.27
CA PHE A 454 -1.92 -5.93 -13.71
C PHE A 454 -1.46 -7.09 -12.81
N TYR A 455 -1.52 -6.92 -11.50
CA TYR A 455 -1.04 -7.92 -10.54
C TYR A 455 -1.87 -9.21 -10.59
N ASP A 456 -3.19 -9.10 -10.66
CA ASP A 456 -4.08 -10.25 -10.77
C ASP A 456 -3.88 -11.01 -12.08
N LYS A 457 -3.71 -10.28 -13.19
CA LYS A 457 -3.38 -10.86 -14.48
C LYS A 457 -2.01 -11.52 -14.47
N LEU A 458 -1.01 -10.88 -13.88
CA LEU A 458 0.33 -11.44 -13.75
C LEU A 458 0.30 -12.77 -12.98
N LYS A 459 -0.36 -12.79 -11.83
CA LYS A 459 -0.57 -14.02 -11.04
C LYS A 459 -1.29 -15.10 -11.84
N SER A 460 -2.37 -14.74 -12.52
CA SER A 460 -3.17 -15.69 -13.32
C SER A 460 -2.38 -16.34 -14.46
N ILE A 461 -1.68 -15.54 -15.29
CA ILE A 461 -0.94 -16.06 -16.45
C ILE A 461 0.30 -16.86 -16.05
N SER A 462 0.88 -16.55 -14.90
CA SER A 462 2.04 -17.25 -14.33
C SER A 462 1.67 -18.39 -13.39
N LYS A 463 0.37 -18.65 -13.16
CA LYS A 463 -0.14 -19.62 -12.19
C LYS A 463 0.42 -19.39 -10.78
N GLY A 464 0.65 -18.12 -10.40
CA GLY A 464 1.21 -17.73 -9.12
C GLY A 464 2.74 -17.78 -9.04
N TYR A 465 3.45 -18.11 -10.12
CA TYR A 465 4.92 -18.18 -10.13
C TYR A 465 5.62 -16.87 -10.49
N ALA A 466 4.89 -15.79 -10.75
CA ALA A 466 5.50 -14.50 -10.97
C ALA A 466 5.37 -13.61 -9.75
N SER A 467 6.48 -13.09 -9.27
CA SER A 467 6.54 -11.99 -8.32
C SER A 467 6.80 -10.67 -9.05
N PHE A 468 6.36 -9.59 -8.45
CA PHE A 468 6.41 -8.25 -9.02
C PHE A 468 6.80 -7.23 -7.96
N ASP A 469 7.74 -6.38 -8.31
CA ASP A 469 8.12 -5.21 -7.54
C ASP A 469 8.39 -4.03 -8.48
N TYR A 470 8.32 -2.80 -7.96
CA TYR A 470 8.52 -1.63 -8.80
C TYR A 470 9.00 -0.42 -8.00
N GLN A 471 9.69 0.49 -8.69
CA GLN A 471 10.13 1.78 -8.14
C GLN A 471 9.74 2.90 -9.11
N PRO A 472 9.23 4.05 -8.61
CA PRO A 472 9.03 5.24 -9.44
C PRO A 472 10.34 5.72 -10.05
N ILE A 473 10.31 6.13 -11.32
CA ILE A 473 11.49 6.69 -11.99
C ILE A 473 11.30 8.14 -12.41
N ASP A 474 10.63 8.38 -13.53
CA ASP A 474 10.49 9.70 -14.12
C ASP A 474 9.07 9.95 -14.65
N TYR A 475 8.81 11.17 -15.06
CA TYR A 475 7.61 11.54 -15.80
C TYR A 475 7.95 11.65 -17.29
N ARG A 476 7.06 11.14 -18.15
CA ARG A 476 7.26 11.16 -19.60
C ARG A 476 6.02 11.63 -20.33
N VAL A 477 6.25 12.41 -21.38
CA VAL A 477 5.17 12.90 -22.26
C VAL A 477 4.45 11.72 -22.90
N SER A 478 3.12 11.71 -22.78
CA SER A 478 2.24 10.67 -23.33
C SER A 478 0.99 11.25 -23.99
N ASN A 479 0.44 10.49 -24.95
CA ASN A 479 -0.79 10.87 -25.63
C ASN A 479 -2.04 10.48 -24.83
N LEU A 480 -2.28 11.23 -23.76
CA LEU A 480 -3.38 10.99 -22.82
C LEU A 480 -4.63 11.75 -23.22
N VAL A 481 -5.78 11.15 -22.95
CA VAL A 481 -7.09 11.74 -23.16
C VAL A 481 -7.98 11.53 -21.94
N LYS A 482 -8.82 12.53 -21.64
CA LYS A 482 -9.87 12.38 -20.63
C LYS A 482 -11.04 11.63 -21.23
N LEU A 483 -11.37 10.50 -20.64
CA LEU A 483 -12.56 9.71 -20.94
C LEU A 483 -13.65 10.03 -19.93
N ASP A 484 -14.75 10.61 -20.38
CA ASP A 484 -15.92 10.91 -19.57
C ASP A 484 -17.01 9.85 -19.78
N ILE A 485 -17.69 9.46 -18.72
CA ILE A 485 -18.83 8.55 -18.76
C ILE A 485 -20.12 9.35 -18.60
N LEU A 486 -20.99 9.22 -19.60
CA LEU A 486 -22.26 9.93 -19.65
C LEU A 486 -23.42 8.96 -19.44
N LEU A 487 -24.32 9.27 -18.51
CA LEU A 487 -25.60 8.57 -18.32
C LEU A 487 -26.74 9.47 -18.79
N ASN A 488 -27.44 9.06 -19.83
CA ASN A 488 -28.49 9.84 -20.50
C ASN A 488 -28.05 11.23 -21.01
N GLY A 489 -26.74 11.47 -21.11
CA GLY A 489 -26.14 12.75 -21.51
C GLY A 489 -25.54 13.54 -20.35
N ASP A 490 -25.81 13.14 -19.10
CA ASP A 490 -25.25 13.78 -17.92
C ASP A 490 -23.89 13.13 -17.58
N ASN A 491 -22.88 13.93 -17.32
CA ASN A 491 -21.54 13.45 -16.98
C ASN A 491 -21.49 12.90 -15.55
N VAL A 492 -20.89 11.72 -15.39
CA VAL A 492 -20.60 11.12 -14.09
C VAL A 492 -19.10 11.27 -13.83
N ASP A 493 -18.74 12.37 -13.20
CA ASP A 493 -17.34 12.78 -12.93
C ASP A 493 -16.56 11.72 -12.15
N ALA A 494 -17.20 11.03 -11.21
CA ALA A 494 -16.60 9.96 -10.42
C ALA A 494 -16.14 8.74 -11.24
N LEU A 495 -16.61 8.60 -12.49
CA LEU A 495 -16.21 7.53 -13.42
C LEU A 495 -15.29 8.03 -14.55
N SER A 496 -14.91 9.31 -14.53
CA SER A 496 -13.96 9.88 -15.49
C SER A 496 -12.55 9.36 -15.22
N ALA A 497 -11.77 9.09 -16.29
CA ALA A 497 -10.40 8.61 -16.20
C ALA A 497 -9.50 9.28 -17.24
N LEU A 498 -8.20 9.45 -16.89
CA LEU A 498 -7.15 9.79 -17.85
C LEU A 498 -6.52 8.50 -18.36
N ILE A 499 -6.58 8.29 -19.67
CA ILE A 499 -6.12 7.05 -20.31
C ILE A 499 -5.35 7.35 -21.59
N HIS A 500 -4.50 6.42 -21.99
CA HIS A 500 -3.82 6.53 -23.30
C HIS A 500 -4.84 6.46 -24.44
N LYS A 501 -4.67 7.33 -25.44
CA LYS A 501 -5.61 7.50 -26.55
C LYS A 501 -5.90 6.18 -27.27
N ASP A 502 -4.89 5.34 -27.50
CA ASP A 502 -5.04 4.07 -28.20
C ASP A 502 -5.92 3.07 -27.45
N ASN A 503 -5.91 3.12 -26.12
CA ASN A 503 -6.70 2.25 -25.25
C ASN A 503 -8.14 2.78 -25.00
N SER A 504 -8.43 4.01 -25.41
CA SER A 504 -9.66 4.73 -25.04
C SER A 504 -10.94 4.03 -25.49
N HIS A 505 -10.95 3.44 -26.68
CA HIS A 505 -12.12 2.72 -27.21
C HIS A 505 -12.36 1.41 -26.44
N THR A 506 -11.30 0.62 -26.24
CA THR A 506 -11.39 -0.69 -25.57
C THR A 506 -11.81 -0.51 -24.11
N PHE A 507 -11.18 0.42 -23.40
CA PHE A 507 -11.50 0.75 -22.01
C PHE A 507 -12.92 1.30 -21.87
N GLY A 508 -13.30 2.29 -22.70
CA GLY A 508 -14.65 2.86 -22.69
C GLY A 508 -15.74 1.85 -23.01
N LYS A 509 -15.48 0.89 -23.91
CA LYS A 509 -16.41 -0.19 -24.21
C LYS A 509 -16.61 -1.11 -23.01
N LYS A 510 -15.53 -1.57 -22.37
CA LYS A 510 -15.58 -2.43 -21.19
C LYS A 510 -16.36 -1.77 -20.04
N ILE A 511 -16.09 -0.50 -19.73
CA ILE A 511 -16.85 0.25 -18.73
C ILE A 511 -18.35 0.30 -19.08
N CYS A 512 -18.69 0.66 -20.30
CA CYS A 512 -20.09 0.74 -20.72
C CYS A 512 -20.80 -0.63 -20.62
N GLU A 513 -20.15 -1.72 -20.99
CA GLU A 513 -20.68 -3.08 -20.88
C GLU A 513 -20.90 -3.47 -19.42
N LYS A 514 -19.93 -3.20 -18.54
CA LYS A 514 -20.02 -3.50 -17.10
C LYS A 514 -21.13 -2.68 -16.42
N LEU A 515 -21.19 -1.40 -16.70
CA LEU A 515 -22.27 -0.53 -16.17
C LEU A 515 -23.66 -0.97 -16.68
N ARG A 516 -23.78 -1.45 -17.92
CA ARG A 516 -25.05 -2.00 -18.44
C ARG A 516 -25.52 -3.22 -17.64
N GLU A 517 -24.62 -4.05 -17.16
CA GLU A 517 -24.96 -5.23 -16.36
C GLU A 517 -25.42 -4.86 -14.95
N LEU A 518 -24.80 -3.84 -14.35
CA LEU A 518 -24.97 -3.47 -12.94
C LEU A 518 -26.09 -2.44 -12.71
N ILE A 519 -26.29 -1.52 -13.66
CA ILE A 519 -27.36 -0.52 -13.51
C ILE A 519 -28.72 -1.19 -13.67
N PRO A 520 -29.61 -1.11 -12.66
CA PRO A 520 -30.91 -1.75 -12.71
C PRO A 520 -31.81 -1.12 -13.79
N ARG A 521 -32.63 -1.96 -14.44
CA ARG A 521 -33.58 -1.50 -15.44
C ARG A 521 -34.63 -0.59 -14.81
N GLN A 522 -34.79 0.58 -15.38
CA GLN A 522 -35.82 1.55 -14.98
C GLN A 522 -36.98 1.61 -15.95
N GLN A 523 -37.95 2.53 -15.74
CA GLN A 523 -39.11 2.72 -16.60
C GLN A 523 -38.77 3.35 -17.96
N PHE A 524 -37.53 3.82 -18.14
CA PHE A 524 -36.99 4.42 -19.36
C PHE A 524 -35.67 3.79 -19.75
N ASP A 525 -35.27 3.96 -21.01
CA ASP A 525 -33.98 3.47 -21.50
C ASP A 525 -32.87 4.38 -20.97
N ILE A 526 -31.83 3.79 -20.39
CA ILE A 526 -30.62 4.50 -19.93
C ILE A 526 -29.54 4.34 -20.97
N ALA A 527 -29.10 5.45 -21.57
CA ALA A 527 -27.96 5.47 -22.47
C ALA A 527 -26.70 5.65 -21.67
N ILE A 528 -25.76 4.69 -21.77
CA ILE A 528 -24.43 4.74 -21.19
C ILE A 528 -23.46 5.05 -22.33
N GLN A 529 -22.67 6.11 -22.21
CA GLN A 529 -21.77 6.55 -23.26
C GLN A 529 -20.40 6.89 -22.67
N ALA A 530 -19.34 6.43 -23.34
CA ALA A 530 -17.99 6.87 -23.07
C ALA A 530 -17.60 7.90 -24.13
N ALA A 531 -17.11 9.07 -23.71
CA ALA A 531 -16.83 10.19 -24.58
C ALA A 531 -15.45 10.80 -24.32
N ILE A 532 -14.81 11.29 -25.39
CA ILE A 532 -13.60 12.12 -25.32
C ILE A 532 -14.00 13.51 -25.82
N GLY A 533 -14.18 14.46 -24.91
CA GLY A 533 -14.77 15.74 -25.23
C GLY A 533 -16.18 15.56 -25.85
N ALA A 534 -16.41 16.05 -27.05
CA ALA A 534 -17.69 15.91 -27.76
C ALA A 534 -17.85 14.56 -28.51
N LYS A 535 -16.78 13.76 -28.63
CA LYS A 535 -16.80 12.54 -29.43
C LYS A 535 -17.12 11.32 -28.57
N ILE A 536 -18.25 10.67 -28.87
CA ILE A 536 -18.61 9.38 -28.25
C ILE A 536 -17.73 8.27 -28.88
N VAL A 537 -17.00 7.53 -28.03
CA VAL A 537 -16.13 6.42 -28.45
C VAL A 537 -16.76 5.06 -28.21
N ALA A 538 -17.64 4.93 -27.21
CA ALA A 538 -18.39 3.69 -26.95
C ALA A 538 -19.79 4.03 -26.44
N ARG A 539 -20.75 3.11 -26.66
CA ARG A 539 -22.15 3.29 -26.21
C ARG A 539 -22.81 1.97 -25.93
N GLU A 540 -23.49 1.89 -24.80
CA GLU A 540 -24.38 0.82 -24.42
C GLU A 540 -25.74 1.37 -23.95
N THR A 541 -26.74 0.49 -23.82
CA THR A 541 -28.07 0.91 -23.40
C THR A 541 -28.72 -0.11 -22.47
N VAL A 542 -29.10 0.31 -21.27
CA VAL A 542 -29.96 -0.46 -20.37
C VAL A 542 -31.41 -0.27 -20.83
N LYS A 543 -32.04 -1.35 -21.31
CA LYS A 543 -33.41 -1.27 -21.82
C LYS A 543 -34.43 -1.10 -20.69
N ALA A 544 -35.41 -0.24 -20.90
CA ALA A 544 -36.50 -0.03 -19.96
C ALA A 544 -37.28 -1.32 -19.65
N VAL A 545 -37.81 -1.39 -18.44
CA VAL A 545 -38.83 -2.39 -18.11
C VAL A 545 -40.04 -2.15 -19.00
N ARG A 546 -40.44 -3.13 -19.81
CA ARG A 546 -41.61 -3.03 -20.69
C ARG A 546 -42.82 -3.65 -20.01
N LYS A 547 -43.84 -2.83 -19.78
CA LYS A 547 -45.18 -3.33 -19.50
C LYS A 547 -45.85 -3.57 -20.84
N ASP A 548 -46.38 -4.77 -21.08
CA ASP A 548 -47.17 -5.04 -22.29
C ASP A 548 -48.52 -4.32 -22.19
N VAL A 549 -48.55 -3.10 -22.73
CA VAL A 549 -49.78 -2.27 -22.74
C VAL A 549 -50.79 -2.75 -23.77
N THR A 550 -50.39 -3.70 -24.65
CA THR A 550 -51.25 -4.26 -25.70
C THR A 550 -51.84 -5.62 -25.34
N ALA A 551 -51.40 -6.25 -24.22
CA ALA A 551 -51.87 -7.57 -23.77
C ALA A 551 -53.41 -7.68 -23.62
N LYS A 552 -54.07 -6.57 -23.27
CA LYS A 552 -55.55 -6.52 -23.13
C LYS A 552 -56.27 -6.09 -24.41
N CYS A 553 -55.56 -5.92 -25.54
CA CYS A 553 -56.19 -5.56 -26.82
C CYS A 553 -56.55 -6.84 -27.57
N TYR A 554 -57.76 -7.34 -27.37
CA TYR A 554 -58.36 -8.44 -28.15
C TYR A 554 -58.76 -7.94 -29.54
N GLY A 555 -58.42 -8.69 -30.58
CA GLY A 555 -58.81 -8.40 -31.97
C GLY A 555 -57.90 -7.41 -32.71
N GLY A 556 -58.07 -7.29 -34.00
CA GLY A 556 -57.18 -6.60 -34.94
C GLY A 556 -57.19 -5.06 -34.92
N ASP A 557 -57.58 -4.39 -33.84
CA ASP A 557 -57.54 -2.91 -33.77
C ASP A 557 -56.13 -2.38 -33.71
N ILE A 558 -55.54 -2.25 -34.89
CA ILE A 558 -54.18 -1.75 -35.12
C ILE A 558 -54.06 -0.29 -34.62
N SER A 559 -55.13 0.52 -34.80
CA SER A 559 -55.12 1.93 -34.44
C SER A 559 -55.03 2.13 -32.92
N ARG A 560 -55.73 1.32 -32.14
CA ARG A 560 -55.72 1.36 -30.67
C ARG A 560 -54.36 0.87 -30.14
N LYS A 561 -53.78 -0.20 -30.70
CA LYS A 561 -52.46 -0.69 -30.36
C LYS A 561 -51.38 0.38 -30.60
N ARG A 562 -51.46 1.05 -31.75
CA ARG A 562 -50.51 2.13 -32.11
C ARG A 562 -50.64 3.33 -31.15
N LYS A 563 -51.83 3.78 -30.82
CA LYS A 563 -52.07 4.87 -29.84
C LYS A 563 -51.56 4.52 -28.45
N LEU A 564 -51.74 3.30 -27.97
CA LEU A 564 -51.23 2.85 -26.68
C LEU A 564 -49.70 2.81 -26.65
N LEU A 565 -49.04 2.34 -27.71
CA LEU A 565 -47.58 2.33 -27.85
C LEU A 565 -47.00 3.75 -27.93
N GLU A 566 -47.68 4.66 -28.66
CA GLU A 566 -47.30 6.08 -28.73
C GLU A 566 -47.45 6.78 -27.38
N LYS A 567 -48.50 6.51 -26.63
CA LYS A 567 -48.73 7.03 -25.28
C LYS A 567 -47.65 6.53 -24.31
N GLN A 568 -47.29 5.23 -24.42
CA GLN A 568 -46.17 4.65 -23.64
C GLN A 568 -44.84 5.31 -23.99
N LYS A 569 -44.58 5.53 -25.28
CA LYS A 569 -43.33 6.19 -25.75
C LYS A 569 -43.25 7.64 -25.24
N LYS A 570 -44.35 8.41 -25.29
CA LYS A 570 -44.41 9.78 -24.73
C LYS A 570 -44.21 9.78 -23.21
N GLY A 571 -44.85 8.85 -22.49
CA GLY A 571 -44.68 8.69 -21.04
C GLY A 571 -43.22 8.39 -20.65
N LYS A 572 -42.58 7.46 -21.35
CA LYS A 572 -41.15 7.15 -21.15
C LYS A 572 -40.25 8.34 -21.42
N LYS A 573 -40.51 9.11 -22.49
CA LYS A 573 -39.73 10.33 -22.79
C LYS A 573 -39.87 11.37 -21.67
N ARG A 574 -41.07 11.52 -21.08
CA ARG A 574 -41.32 12.45 -19.97
C ARG A 574 -40.64 11.99 -18.67
N MET A 575 -40.67 10.67 -18.38
CA MET A 575 -39.99 10.10 -17.22
C MET A 575 -38.45 10.25 -17.31
N ARG A 576 -37.89 10.10 -18.51
CA ARG A 576 -36.46 10.33 -18.74
C ARG A 576 -36.01 11.77 -18.47
N GLN A 577 -36.90 12.76 -18.65
CA GLN A 577 -36.62 14.18 -18.40
C GLN A 577 -36.66 14.56 -16.91
N VAL A 578 -37.25 13.72 -16.07
CA VAL A 578 -37.49 14.00 -14.64
C VAL A 578 -36.76 13.03 -13.73
N GLY A 579 -36.34 11.87 -14.24
CA GLY A 579 -35.72 10.82 -13.43
C GLY A 579 -34.22 10.91 -13.44
N ASN A 580 -33.62 11.08 -12.28
CA ASN A 580 -32.18 10.83 -12.07
C ASN A 580 -31.90 9.33 -12.15
N VAL A 581 -30.77 8.96 -12.73
CA VAL A 581 -30.31 7.56 -12.77
C VAL A 581 -29.52 7.31 -11.50
N GLU A 582 -30.05 6.48 -10.61
CA GLU A 582 -29.31 5.99 -9.46
C GLU A 582 -28.25 4.99 -9.93
N ILE A 583 -26.99 5.25 -9.60
CA ILE A 583 -25.87 4.36 -9.85
C ILE A 583 -25.64 3.57 -8.57
N PRO A 584 -25.80 2.23 -8.58
CA PRO A 584 -25.55 1.45 -7.38
C PRO A 584 -24.04 1.49 -7.05
N GLN A 585 -23.71 1.45 -5.76
CA GLN A 585 -22.33 1.42 -5.26
C GLN A 585 -21.49 0.32 -5.94
N SER A 586 -22.10 -0.85 -6.15
CA SER A 586 -21.46 -1.96 -6.87
C SER A 586 -20.98 -1.59 -8.27
N ALA A 587 -21.56 -0.58 -8.92
CA ALA A 587 -21.12 -0.14 -10.25
C ALA A 587 -19.79 0.62 -10.18
N PHE A 588 -19.56 1.42 -9.14
CA PHE A 588 -18.27 2.09 -8.94
C PHE A 588 -17.17 1.06 -8.62
N MET A 589 -17.45 0.13 -7.71
CA MET A 589 -16.52 -0.95 -7.36
C MET A 589 -16.19 -1.87 -8.54
N ALA A 590 -17.15 -2.15 -9.41
CA ALA A 590 -16.96 -3.04 -10.54
C ALA A 590 -16.13 -2.42 -11.68
N VAL A 591 -16.11 -1.09 -11.78
CA VAL A 591 -15.23 -0.39 -12.72
C VAL A 591 -13.75 -0.52 -12.31
N LEU A 592 -13.48 -0.75 -11.01
CA LEU A 592 -12.14 -1.04 -10.50
C LEU A 592 -11.63 -2.43 -10.92
N LYS A 593 -12.55 -3.37 -11.21
CA LYS A 593 -12.27 -4.77 -11.58
C LYS A 593 -12.73 -5.02 -13.03
N LEU A 594 -12.16 -4.28 -13.98
CA LEU A 594 -12.41 -4.51 -15.42
C LEU A 594 -11.53 -5.68 -15.90
N ASP A 595 -12.14 -6.84 -16.13
CA ASP A 595 -11.50 -8.03 -16.71
C ASP A 595 -10.99 -7.80 -18.14
#